data_cfc1b28dad12fbd6c28c526ff244bebe
#
_entry.id   cfc1b28dad12fbd6c28c526ff244bebe
#
_cell.length_a   1.000
_cell.length_b   1.000
_cell.length_c   1.000
_cell.angle_alpha   90.00
_cell.angle_beta   90.00
_cell.angle_gamma   90.00
#
_symmetry.space_group_name_H-M   'P 1'
#
loop_
_entity.id
_entity.type
_entity.pdbx_description
1 polymer ?
#
loop_
_entity_poly.entity_id
_entity_poly.type
_entity_poly.pdbx_seq_one_letter_code
_entity_poly.pdbx_strand_id
1 'polypeptide(L)'
;MGENTGNQNAKQLAEAWKQTAEHLRKRYNSFGGKILSRKDWGLAQIHDTLLVRAVAKQDWIDYVLPKLDLDKMTDESTGLPFTDKSIQKALSQVYDNISTEGMATFKPGTNSYGKTFANRRTDHRFLAFKNADAWMEYQTRFGNPDPFVTMMEHINGMSRD
;
A
#
# COMPACT_ATOMS: atom_id res chain seq x y z
N MET A 1 1.91 -11.15 6.80
CA MET A 1 1.03 -10.89 7.95
C MET A 1 0.13 -12.11 8.12
N GLY A 2 0.04 -12.66 9.27
CA GLY A 2 -0.72 -13.86 9.57
C GLY A 2 -0.15 -14.51 10.82
N GLU A 3 0.01 -13.74 11.90
CA GLU A 3 0.31 -14.29 13.20
C GLU A 3 -0.88 -15.15 13.63
N ASN A 4 -0.59 -16.38 14.04
CA ASN A 4 -1.62 -17.25 14.55
C ASN A 4 -1.99 -16.80 15.97
N THR A 5 -3.02 -15.97 16.07
CA THR A 5 -3.54 -15.49 17.36
C THR A 5 -4.29 -16.58 18.15
N GLY A 6 -4.47 -17.78 17.59
CA GLY A 6 -5.31 -18.85 18.18
C GLY A 6 -6.82 -18.56 18.12
N ASN A 7 -7.22 -17.38 17.65
CA ASN A 7 -8.63 -17.01 17.54
C ASN A 7 -9.22 -17.50 16.21
N GLN A 8 -10.15 -18.44 16.30
CA GLN A 8 -10.78 -19.08 15.14
C GLN A 8 -11.61 -18.09 14.30
N ASN A 9 -12.30 -17.15 14.94
CA ASN A 9 -13.10 -16.14 14.24
C ASN A 9 -12.19 -15.16 13.46
N ALA A 10 -11.06 -14.77 14.07
CA ALA A 10 -10.09 -13.92 13.39
C ALA A 10 -9.48 -14.62 12.16
N LYS A 11 -9.21 -15.92 12.27
CA LYS A 11 -8.72 -16.74 11.14
C LYS A 11 -9.74 -16.80 10.01
N GLN A 12 -11.01 -17.09 10.33
CA GLN A 12 -12.09 -17.14 9.33
C GLN A 12 -12.27 -15.79 8.62
N LEU A 13 -12.24 -14.69 9.38
CA LEU A 13 -12.31 -13.33 8.80
C LEU A 13 -11.14 -13.05 7.87
N ALA A 14 -9.92 -13.41 8.28
CA ALA A 14 -8.73 -13.20 7.44
C ALA A 14 -8.78 -14.03 6.15
N GLU A 15 -9.28 -15.27 6.22
CA GLU A 15 -9.47 -16.12 5.04
C GLU A 15 -10.53 -15.56 4.09
N ALA A 16 -11.69 -15.14 4.62
CA ALA A 16 -12.76 -14.52 3.84
C ALA A 16 -12.29 -13.22 3.17
N TRP A 17 -11.56 -12.40 3.91
CA TRP A 17 -10.95 -11.18 3.37
C TRP A 17 -9.97 -11.49 2.23
N LYS A 18 -9.07 -12.45 2.41
CA LYS A 18 -8.10 -12.84 1.39
C LYS A 18 -8.78 -13.31 0.10
N GLN A 19 -9.84 -14.09 0.21
CA GLN A 19 -10.63 -14.57 -0.94
C GLN A 19 -11.31 -13.40 -1.66
N THR A 20 -11.94 -12.49 -0.91
CA THR A 20 -12.61 -11.30 -1.45
C THR A 20 -11.61 -10.39 -2.19
N ALA A 21 -10.48 -10.08 -1.56
CA ALA A 21 -9.46 -9.23 -2.16
C ALA A 21 -8.86 -9.85 -3.44
N GLU A 22 -8.63 -11.17 -3.45
CA GLU A 22 -8.15 -11.87 -4.65
C GLU A 22 -9.20 -11.91 -5.77
N HIS A 23 -10.48 -12.06 -5.42
CA HIS A 23 -11.59 -11.97 -6.39
C HIS A 23 -11.63 -10.58 -7.03
N LEU A 24 -11.58 -9.51 -6.23
CA LEU A 24 -11.56 -8.13 -6.71
C LEU A 24 -10.34 -7.84 -7.59
N ARG A 25 -9.16 -8.32 -7.20
CA ARG A 25 -7.95 -8.21 -8.00
C ARG A 25 -8.10 -8.86 -9.38
N LYS A 26 -8.60 -10.10 -9.42
CA LYS A 26 -8.83 -10.82 -10.68
C LYS A 26 -9.84 -10.12 -11.56
N ARG A 27 -10.96 -9.65 -10.97
CA ARG A 27 -11.97 -8.89 -11.68
C ARG A 27 -11.37 -7.63 -12.30
N TYR A 28 -10.66 -6.81 -11.51
CA TYR A 28 -9.98 -5.60 -12.00
C TYR A 28 -9.01 -5.91 -13.14
N ASN A 29 -8.22 -6.98 -13.01
CA ASN A 29 -7.29 -7.39 -14.07
C ASN A 29 -8.00 -7.87 -15.35
N SER A 30 -9.19 -8.46 -15.26
CA SER A 30 -9.96 -8.86 -16.45
C SER A 30 -10.44 -7.66 -17.29
N PHE A 31 -10.51 -6.47 -16.70
CA PHE A 31 -10.81 -5.21 -17.40
C PHE A 31 -9.55 -4.41 -17.79
N GLY A 32 -8.40 -5.06 -17.85
CA GLY A 32 -7.14 -4.46 -18.33
C GLY A 32 -6.22 -3.92 -17.23
N GLY A 33 -6.56 -4.11 -15.97
CA GLY A 33 -5.68 -3.83 -14.84
C GLY A 33 -4.48 -4.78 -14.79
N LYS A 34 -3.43 -4.39 -14.04
CA LYS A 34 -2.19 -5.18 -13.92
C LYS A 34 -1.73 -5.25 -12.46
N ILE A 35 -2.63 -5.59 -11.54
CA ILE A 35 -2.29 -5.74 -10.13
C ILE A 35 -1.68 -7.13 -9.92
N LEU A 36 -0.42 -7.18 -9.49
CA LEU A 36 0.27 -8.42 -9.17
C LEU A 36 -0.29 -9.06 -7.89
N SER A 37 -0.30 -10.40 -7.85
CA SER A 37 -0.63 -11.13 -6.62
C SER A 37 0.58 -11.15 -5.69
N ARG A 38 0.34 -10.88 -4.39
CA ARG A 38 1.34 -11.03 -3.33
C ARG A 38 0.84 -12.06 -2.32
N LYS A 39 1.67 -13.05 -2.01
CA LYS A 39 1.30 -14.12 -1.07
C LYS A 39 1.09 -13.63 0.37
N ASP A 40 1.81 -12.59 0.74
CA ASP A 40 1.86 -11.98 2.07
C ASP A 40 1.05 -10.68 2.17
N TRP A 41 0.24 -10.36 1.15
CA TRP A 41 -0.61 -9.19 1.19
C TRP A 41 -1.75 -9.40 2.20
N GLY A 42 -1.84 -8.50 3.17
CA GLY A 42 -2.87 -8.51 4.19
C GLY A 42 -3.97 -7.47 3.92
N LEU A 43 -3.94 -6.37 4.70
CA LEU A 43 -4.86 -5.26 4.51
C LEU A 43 -4.34 -4.23 3.52
N ALA A 44 -5.25 -3.54 2.85
CA ALA A 44 -4.93 -2.35 2.08
C ALA A 44 -4.34 -1.28 3.00
N GLN A 45 -3.51 -0.41 2.44
CA GLN A 45 -2.98 0.75 3.15
C GLN A 45 -3.79 1.96 2.73
N ILE A 46 -4.37 2.64 3.71
CA ILE A 46 -5.05 3.92 3.52
C ILE A 46 -4.10 5.00 4.03
N HIS A 47 -3.89 6.03 3.23
CA HIS A 47 -3.06 7.16 3.61
C HIS A 47 -3.93 8.41 3.69
N ASP A 48 -3.93 9.04 4.86
CA ASP A 48 -4.53 10.36 5.01
C ASP A 48 -3.52 11.42 4.53
N THR A 49 -3.82 12.02 3.40
CA THR A 49 -2.96 13.04 2.77
C THR A 49 -2.69 14.22 3.68
N LEU A 50 -3.67 14.63 4.49
CA LEU A 50 -3.51 15.78 5.40
C LEU A 50 -2.55 15.44 6.54
N LEU A 51 -2.67 14.24 7.12
CA LEU A 51 -1.78 13.77 8.17
C LEU A 51 -0.35 13.59 7.66
N VAL A 52 -0.18 13.07 6.45
CA VAL A 52 1.15 12.94 5.84
C VAL A 52 1.77 14.29 5.53
N ARG A 53 1.00 15.25 4.98
CA ARG A 53 1.46 16.62 4.73
C ARG A 53 1.83 17.40 5.99
N ALA A 54 1.24 17.06 7.13
CA ALA A 54 1.49 17.76 8.40
C ALA A 54 2.89 17.51 8.96
N VAL A 55 3.62 16.54 8.44
CA VAL A 55 5.00 16.23 8.86
C VAL A 55 5.99 16.47 7.73
N ALA A 56 7.23 16.81 8.09
CA ALA A 56 8.29 16.95 7.09
C ALA A 56 8.58 15.59 6.43
N LYS A 57 8.94 15.61 5.15
CA LYS A 57 9.24 14.39 4.37
C LYS A 57 10.27 13.50 5.08
N GLN A 58 11.34 14.07 5.60
CA GLN A 58 12.38 13.30 6.27
C GLN A 58 11.86 12.66 7.55
N ASP A 59 11.06 13.37 8.35
CA ASP A 59 10.46 12.84 9.57
C ASP A 59 9.51 11.68 9.28
N TRP A 60 8.77 11.75 8.17
CA TRP A 60 7.92 10.64 7.72
C TRP A 60 8.77 9.44 7.29
N ILE A 61 9.85 9.63 6.53
CA ILE A 61 10.78 8.57 6.12
C ILE A 61 11.41 7.91 7.35
N ASP A 62 11.94 8.69 8.29
CA ASP A 62 12.59 8.21 9.50
C ASP A 62 11.62 7.42 10.40
N TYR A 63 10.34 7.79 10.38
CA TYR A 63 9.30 7.06 11.10
C TYR A 63 8.90 5.74 10.42
N VAL A 64 8.80 5.73 9.09
CA VAL A 64 8.31 4.57 8.32
C VAL A 64 9.39 3.52 8.12
N LEU A 65 10.60 3.93 7.75
CA LEU A 65 11.70 3.03 7.35
C LEU A 65 11.97 1.90 8.37
N PRO A 66 12.08 2.16 9.69
CA PRO A 66 12.33 1.10 10.66
C PRO A 66 11.19 0.10 10.84
N LYS A 67 9.99 0.42 10.32
CA LYS A 67 8.78 -0.42 10.37
C LYS A 67 8.62 -1.34 9.17
N LEU A 68 9.44 -1.13 8.12
CA LEU A 68 9.36 -1.88 6.87
C LEU A 68 10.19 -3.16 6.89
N ASP A 69 9.67 -4.19 6.25
CA ASP A 69 10.34 -5.44 5.95
C ASP A 69 11.00 -5.33 4.56
N LEU A 70 12.24 -4.87 4.54
CA LEU A 70 12.97 -4.62 3.29
C LEU A 70 13.27 -5.90 2.52
N ASP A 71 13.30 -7.06 3.18
CA ASP A 71 13.52 -8.35 2.52
C ASP A 71 12.33 -8.74 1.62
N LYS A 72 11.15 -8.20 1.91
CA LYS A 72 9.93 -8.37 1.09
C LYS A 72 9.75 -7.29 0.03
N MET A 73 10.65 -6.31 0.00
CA MET A 73 10.58 -5.17 -0.91
C MET A 73 11.70 -5.28 -1.95
N THR A 74 11.32 -5.20 -3.22
CA THR A 74 12.26 -5.26 -4.34
C THR A 74 12.20 -3.94 -5.10
N ASP A 75 13.36 -3.42 -5.45
CA ASP A 75 13.49 -2.26 -6.34
C ASP A 75 13.10 -2.70 -7.76
N GLU A 76 11.94 -2.23 -8.22
CA GLU A 76 11.39 -2.62 -9.54
C GLU A 76 12.30 -2.21 -10.71
N SER A 77 13.16 -1.21 -10.51
CA SER A 77 14.07 -0.73 -11.56
C SER A 77 15.26 -1.68 -11.79
N THR A 78 15.67 -2.41 -10.76
CA THR A 78 16.83 -3.29 -10.79
C THR A 78 16.48 -4.77 -10.61
N GLY A 79 15.30 -5.07 -10.07
CA GLY A 79 14.90 -6.42 -9.66
C GLY A 79 15.65 -6.95 -8.44
N LEU A 80 16.43 -6.12 -7.77
CA LEU A 80 17.27 -6.46 -6.61
C LEU A 80 16.68 -5.89 -5.31
N PRO A 81 17.11 -6.39 -4.14
CA PRO A 81 16.79 -5.78 -2.85
C PRO A 81 17.23 -4.32 -2.79
N PHE A 82 16.48 -3.52 -2.04
CA PHE A 82 16.82 -2.11 -1.85
C PHE A 82 18.15 -1.94 -1.10
N THR A 83 18.95 -0.99 -1.55
CA THR A 83 20.06 -0.41 -0.78
C THR A 83 19.54 0.74 0.08
N ASP A 84 20.30 1.16 1.12
CA ASP A 84 19.92 2.29 1.98
C ASP A 84 19.61 3.56 1.18
N LYS A 85 20.38 3.81 0.12
CA LYS A 85 20.17 4.98 -0.74
C LYS A 85 18.94 4.83 -1.63
N SER A 86 18.70 3.65 -2.20
CA SER A 86 17.59 3.42 -3.11
C SER A 86 16.26 3.39 -2.37
N ILE A 87 16.21 2.83 -1.14
CA ILE A 87 14.98 2.83 -0.33
C ILE A 87 14.59 4.25 0.12
N GLN A 88 15.55 5.09 0.52
CA GLN A 88 15.26 6.47 0.87
C GLN A 88 14.69 7.25 -0.32
N LYS A 89 15.27 7.06 -1.51
CA LYS A 89 14.74 7.67 -2.75
C LYS A 89 13.32 7.18 -3.05
N ALA A 90 13.06 5.88 -2.93
CA ALA A 90 11.74 5.30 -3.15
C ALA A 90 10.71 5.84 -2.14
N LEU A 91 11.05 5.90 -0.85
CA LEU A 91 10.19 6.47 0.18
C LEU A 91 9.93 7.95 -0.03
N SER A 92 10.91 8.72 -0.49
CA SER A 92 10.72 10.12 -0.87
C SER A 92 9.67 10.25 -1.99
N GLN A 93 9.71 9.39 -3.01
CA GLN A 93 8.71 9.37 -4.08
C GLN A 93 7.32 8.96 -3.58
N VAL A 94 7.25 7.96 -2.68
CA VAL A 94 5.99 7.54 -2.06
C VAL A 94 5.37 8.68 -1.25
N TYR A 95 6.18 9.40 -0.44
CA TYR A 95 5.72 10.58 0.28
C TYR A 95 5.14 11.63 -0.67
N ASP A 96 5.86 11.95 -1.75
CA ASP A 96 5.41 12.94 -2.74
C ASP A 96 4.09 12.49 -3.40
N ASN A 97 3.95 11.21 -3.70
CA ASN A 97 2.72 10.67 -4.28
C ASN A 97 1.54 10.76 -3.29
N ILE A 98 1.73 10.38 -2.03
CA ILE A 98 0.68 10.46 -1.02
C ILE A 98 0.31 11.92 -0.76
N SER A 99 1.31 12.77 -0.49
CA SER A 99 1.11 14.18 -0.14
C SER A 99 0.48 15.02 -1.25
N THR A 100 0.58 14.59 -2.51
CA THR A 100 0.02 15.26 -3.69
C THR A 100 -1.16 14.51 -4.31
N GLU A 101 -1.69 13.48 -3.66
CA GLU A 101 -2.76 12.61 -4.19
C GLU A 101 -2.42 12.02 -5.58
N GLY A 102 -1.13 11.71 -5.77
CA GLY A 102 -0.60 11.15 -7.02
C GLY A 102 -0.30 12.18 -8.11
N MET A 103 -0.41 13.47 -7.83
CA MET A 103 -0.08 14.53 -8.80
C MET A 103 1.43 14.65 -9.05
N ALA A 104 2.27 14.24 -8.08
CA ALA A 104 3.74 14.26 -8.24
C ALA A 104 4.25 13.35 -9.37
N THR A 105 3.47 12.31 -9.73
CA THR A 105 3.79 11.41 -10.87
C THR A 105 3.29 11.92 -12.21
N PHE A 106 2.60 13.07 -12.24
CA PHE A 106 2.05 13.65 -13.45
C PHE A 106 3.16 14.34 -14.25
N LYS A 107 3.58 13.73 -15.36
CA LYS A 107 4.44 14.40 -16.33
C LYS A 107 3.56 15.17 -17.31
N PRO A 108 3.69 16.53 -17.40
CA PRO A 108 2.98 17.31 -18.40
C PRO A 108 3.29 16.78 -19.82
N GLY A 109 2.27 16.55 -20.63
CA GLY A 109 2.42 16.11 -22.02
C GLY A 109 2.34 14.60 -22.28
N THR A 110 2.14 13.77 -21.27
CA THR A 110 1.82 12.36 -21.47
C THR A 110 0.31 12.13 -21.28
N ASN A 111 -0.38 11.72 -22.35
CA ASN A 111 -1.78 11.28 -22.29
C ASN A 111 -1.89 9.93 -21.54
N SER A 112 -1.66 9.95 -20.23
CA SER A 112 -1.60 8.74 -19.39
C SER A 112 -2.78 8.61 -18.43
N TYR A 113 -3.99 8.97 -18.84
CA TYR A 113 -5.18 8.86 -17.97
C TYR A 113 -5.39 7.44 -17.44
N GLY A 114 -5.22 6.40 -18.25
CA GLY A 114 -5.41 5.00 -17.82
C GLY A 114 -4.23 4.44 -17.00
N LYS A 115 -3.01 4.86 -17.30
CA LYS A 115 -1.80 4.38 -16.58
C LYS A 115 -1.67 4.99 -15.19
N THR A 116 -2.13 6.22 -14.99
CA THR A 116 -2.04 6.92 -13.70
C THR A 116 -2.95 6.29 -12.65
N PHE A 117 -4.12 5.79 -13.04
CA PHE A 117 -5.05 5.12 -12.10
C PHE A 117 -4.53 3.74 -11.67
N ALA A 118 -3.97 2.96 -12.62
CA ALA A 118 -3.36 1.67 -12.32
C ALA A 118 -2.11 1.83 -11.44
N ASN A 119 -1.27 2.85 -11.71
CA ASN A 119 -0.07 3.13 -10.92
C ASN A 119 -0.41 3.62 -9.49
N ARG A 120 -1.44 4.44 -9.29
CA ARG A 120 -1.89 4.87 -7.97
C ARG A 120 -2.17 3.68 -7.03
N ARG A 121 -2.73 2.59 -7.54
CA ARG A 121 -3.02 1.38 -6.76
C ARG A 121 -1.82 0.46 -6.54
N THR A 122 -0.84 0.51 -7.43
CA THR A 122 0.43 -0.22 -7.25
C THR A 122 1.27 0.43 -6.16
N ASP A 123 1.33 1.76 -6.14
CA ASP A 123 2.09 2.53 -5.14
C ASP A 123 1.54 2.36 -3.71
N HIS A 124 0.21 2.21 -3.54
CA HIS A 124 -0.42 1.90 -2.24
C HIS A 124 -0.04 0.54 -1.65
N ARG A 125 0.64 -0.33 -2.41
CA ARG A 125 1.12 -1.64 -1.97
C ARG A 125 2.63 -1.71 -1.81
N PHE A 126 3.31 -0.58 -1.99
CA PHE A 126 4.77 -0.54 -1.94
C PHE A 126 5.31 -0.84 -0.54
N LEU A 127 4.67 -0.30 0.50
CA LEU A 127 5.14 -0.46 1.88
C LEU A 127 4.84 -1.89 2.39
N ALA A 128 5.87 -2.69 2.62
CA ALA A 128 5.76 -3.98 3.30
C ALA A 128 6.15 -3.82 4.77
N PHE A 129 5.19 -3.88 5.69
CA PHE A 129 5.47 -3.75 7.12
C PHE A 129 5.99 -5.05 7.72
N LYS A 130 6.87 -4.97 8.73
CA LYS A 130 7.48 -6.11 9.40
C LYS A 130 6.44 -7.04 10.04
N ASN A 131 5.42 -6.46 10.68
CA ASN A 131 4.37 -7.17 11.40
C ASN A 131 3.09 -6.34 11.46
N ALA A 132 2.05 -6.87 12.09
CA ALA A 132 0.77 -6.21 12.25
C ALA A 132 0.85 -4.95 13.12
N ASP A 133 1.68 -4.96 14.17
CA ASP A 133 1.83 -3.81 15.07
C ASP A 133 2.44 -2.61 14.33
N ALA A 134 3.50 -2.84 13.56
CA ALA A 134 4.12 -1.80 12.73
C ALA A 134 3.12 -1.21 11.71
N TRP A 135 2.25 -2.05 11.12
CA TRP A 135 1.17 -1.60 10.24
C TRP A 135 0.14 -0.77 11.02
N MET A 136 -0.30 -1.24 12.18
CA MET A 136 -1.29 -0.56 13.02
C MET A 136 -0.77 0.81 13.51
N GLU A 137 0.49 0.88 13.95
CA GLU A 137 1.11 2.15 14.35
C GLU A 137 1.14 3.15 13.20
N TYR A 138 1.47 2.69 11.98
CA TYR A 138 1.44 3.54 10.81
C TYR A 138 0.02 4.03 10.49
N GLN A 139 -0.96 3.12 10.46
CA GLN A 139 -2.36 3.47 10.16
C GLN A 139 -2.96 4.40 11.21
N THR A 140 -2.61 4.24 12.49
CA THR A 140 -3.04 5.14 13.57
C THR A 140 -2.51 6.56 13.36
N ARG A 141 -1.31 6.70 12.83
CA ARG A 141 -0.67 8.00 12.67
C ARG A 141 -0.95 8.68 11.33
N PHE A 142 -1.02 7.91 10.24
CA PHE A 142 -1.04 8.42 8.87
C PHE A 142 -2.14 7.84 7.99
N GLY A 143 -3.07 7.07 8.55
CA GLY A 143 -4.12 6.41 7.79
C GLY A 143 -5.39 6.23 8.58
N ASN A 144 -5.99 5.05 8.44
CA ASN A 144 -7.17 4.64 9.21
C ASN A 144 -6.83 3.39 10.03
N PRO A 145 -6.92 3.44 11.38
CA PRO A 145 -6.60 2.31 12.23
C PRO A 145 -7.69 1.23 12.26
N ASP A 146 -8.90 1.51 11.74
CA ASP A 146 -9.99 0.53 11.72
C ASP A 146 -9.84 -0.43 10.53
N PRO A 147 -9.53 -1.73 10.77
CA PRO A 147 -9.37 -2.70 9.71
C PRO A 147 -10.67 -2.98 8.93
N PHE A 148 -11.85 -2.84 9.54
CA PHE A 148 -13.12 -3.02 8.85
C PHE A 148 -13.40 -1.88 7.89
N VAL A 149 -13.16 -0.63 8.31
CA VAL A 149 -13.26 0.53 7.42
C VAL A 149 -12.30 0.36 6.25
N THR A 150 -11.05 -0.03 6.52
CA THR A 150 -10.05 -0.29 5.49
C THR A 150 -10.50 -1.37 4.48
N MET A 151 -11.10 -2.46 4.96
CA MET A 151 -11.65 -3.52 4.09
C MET A 151 -12.80 -2.99 3.23
N MET A 152 -13.75 -2.26 3.83
CA MET A 152 -14.92 -1.72 3.12
C MET A 152 -14.55 -0.66 2.09
N GLU A 153 -13.62 0.23 2.40
CA GLU A 153 -13.11 1.22 1.44
C GLU A 153 -12.39 0.56 0.27
N HIS A 154 -11.61 -0.50 0.54
CA HIS A 154 -10.97 -1.26 -0.52
C HIS A 154 -11.99 -1.95 -1.45
N ILE A 155 -13.02 -2.60 -0.86
CA ILE A 155 -14.11 -3.22 -1.63
C ILE A 155 -14.81 -2.17 -2.48
N ASN A 156 -15.23 -1.07 -1.89
CA ASN A 156 -15.94 0.01 -2.57
C ASN A 156 -15.10 0.62 -3.71
N GLY A 157 -13.81 0.87 -3.44
CA GLY A 157 -12.90 1.39 -4.43
C GLY A 157 -12.71 0.45 -5.62
N MET A 158 -12.48 -0.86 -5.36
CA MET A 158 -12.29 -1.87 -6.40
C MET A 158 -13.58 -2.25 -7.14
N SER A 159 -14.75 -1.96 -6.58
CA SER A 159 -16.05 -2.28 -7.20
C SER A 159 -16.52 -1.21 -8.18
N ARG A 160 -16.03 0.02 -8.03
CA ARG A 160 -16.37 1.16 -8.90
C ARG A 160 -15.57 1.21 -10.20
N ASP A 161 -14.44 0.52 -10.23
CA ASP A 161 -13.57 0.41 -11.42
C ASP A 161 -13.88 -0.86 -12.19
#